data_0db184c740ae2ca6e85ae1d91ae2a2d4
#
_entry.id   0db184c740ae2ca6e85ae1d91ae2a2d4
#
_cell.length_a   1.000
_cell.length_b   1.000
_cell.length_c   1.000
_cell.angle_alpha   90.00
_cell.angle_beta   90.00
_cell.angle_gamma   90.00
#
_symmetry.space_group_name_H-M   'P 1'
#
loop_
_entity.id
_entity.type
_entity.pdbx_description
1 polymer ?
#
loop_
_entity_poly.entity_id
_entity_poly.type
_entity_poly.pdbx_seq_one_letter_code
_entity_poly.pdbx_strand_id
1 'polypeptide(L)'
;MAKEKKVEQITDMEVDFAQWFTDVCKKAQLIDYSSIKGVFVYRPYGYAIWENIQNIMDKEFKKVGVENVYMPMLIPESLLQKEKDHVEGFAPECAWVTMGGSEKLEERYCIRPTSETLFCEHFAQVIQSHRDLPMKYNQWCSVLRWEKTSRPFLRHREFLWQEGHTMHATAEEAKAFTEQMLNIYADFCENVLAMPVTRGQKTDKEKFNGAEATYTIECMMHDRKALQAGTSHYFGDGFAEAFDITFTDKNNQRVNPHQTSWGVSTRLIGGIIMTHGDNNGLVLPPKVAPIQVVVLPVAQHKPGVLEGAENLKNRLIAAGYRVKMDDSDNSMGWKCAEYEMKGVPLRVECGPRDLENGQCVLVRRNDGVKTVVKLEELESAVAQQLELVHQGMYERAKKNLEEHIYEAHSLEEAKQLQEANGGFVKTMWCGDVECELKMKEVAGMSSRCIPFAQEHLGDTCACCGKPASKMIYWGVAY
;
A
#
# COMPACT_ATOMS: atom_id res chain seq x y z
N MET A 1 25.98 5.04 -38.52
CA MET A 1 26.11 4.75 -37.08
C MET A 1 24.98 3.81 -36.72
N ALA A 2 25.28 2.55 -36.42
CA ALA A 2 24.28 1.58 -35.97
C ALA A 2 23.75 2.06 -34.61
N LYS A 3 22.43 2.21 -34.47
CA LYS A 3 21.81 2.40 -33.16
C LYS A 3 22.18 1.18 -32.31
N GLU A 4 22.90 1.41 -31.19
CA GLU A 4 23.08 0.41 -30.18
C GLU A 4 21.68 -0.16 -29.82
N LYS A 5 21.52 -1.46 -30.00
CA LYS A 5 20.30 -2.15 -29.62
C LYS A 5 20.12 -1.97 -28.10
N LYS A 6 19.18 -1.14 -27.68
CA LYS A 6 18.75 -1.08 -26.27
C LYS A 6 18.39 -2.51 -25.88
N VAL A 7 19.09 -3.09 -24.91
CA VAL A 7 18.73 -4.40 -24.39
C VAL A 7 17.37 -4.24 -23.70
N GLU A 8 16.32 -4.70 -24.33
CA GLU A 8 14.99 -4.73 -23.73
C GLU A 8 15.02 -5.67 -22.54
N GLN A 9 14.98 -5.14 -21.34
CA GLN A 9 15.03 -5.94 -20.11
C GLN A 9 13.65 -6.34 -19.60
N ILE A 10 12.61 -5.58 -19.94
CA ILE A 10 11.23 -5.76 -19.49
C ILE A 10 10.27 -5.58 -20.67
N THR A 11 9.09 -6.19 -20.53
CA THR A 11 7.98 -6.03 -21.47
C THR A 11 7.51 -4.57 -21.49
N ASP A 12 7.07 -4.06 -22.63
CA ASP A 12 6.47 -2.73 -22.72
C ASP A 12 5.12 -2.71 -22.00
N MET A 13 4.92 -1.72 -21.11
CA MET A 13 3.73 -1.64 -20.26
C MET A 13 2.43 -1.40 -21.05
N GLU A 14 2.50 -0.77 -22.22
CA GLU A 14 1.34 -0.54 -23.09
C GLU A 14 0.97 -1.80 -23.91
N VAL A 15 1.91 -2.75 -24.06
CA VAL A 15 1.67 -4.02 -24.75
C VAL A 15 1.10 -5.08 -23.81
N ASP A 16 1.74 -5.27 -22.64
CA ASP A 16 1.26 -6.20 -21.60
C ASP A 16 1.64 -5.69 -20.22
N PHE A 17 0.70 -4.96 -19.61
CA PHE A 17 0.90 -4.36 -18.29
C PHE A 17 1.13 -5.42 -17.18
N ALA A 18 0.49 -6.58 -17.29
CA ALA A 18 0.63 -7.64 -16.29
C ALA A 18 2.02 -8.28 -16.34
N GLN A 19 2.53 -8.52 -17.56
CA GLN A 19 3.88 -9.05 -17.74
C GLN A 19 4.93 -8.00 -17.39
N TRP A 20 4.75 -6.73 -17.82
CA TRP A 20 5.60 -5.62 -17.41
C TRP A 20 5.75 -5.53 -15.88
N PHE A 21 4.63 -5.59 -15.16
CA PHE A 21 4.65 -5.56 -13.70
C PHE A 21 5.47 -6.70 -13.10
N THR A 22 5.31 -7.91 -13.62
CA THR A 22 6.06 -9.09 -13.18
C THR A 22 7.56 -8.95 -13.49
N ASP A 23 7.89 -8.46 -14.67
CA ASP A 23 9.27 -8.23 -15.09
C ASP A 23 9.96 -7.20 -14.19
N VAL A 24 9.28 -6.08 -13.89
CA VAL A 24 9.79 -5.05 -12.96
C VAL A 24 10.05 -5.64 -11.57
N CYS A 25 9.11 -6.40 -11.00
CA CYS A 25 9.29 -7.04 -9.70
C CYS A 25 10.56 -7.90 -9.63
N LYS A 26 10.87 -8.63 -10.70
CA LYS A 26 12.04 -9.52 -10.79
C LYS A 26 13.31 -8.76 -11.13
N LYS A 27 13.29 -7.93 -12.17
CA LYS A 27 14.48 -7.23 -12.70
C LYS A 27 14.99 -6.15 -11.75
N ALA A 28 14.09 -5.45 -11.06
CA ALA A 28 14.47 -4.53 -9.99
C ALA A 28 14.89 -5.23 -8.69
N GLN A 29 14.92 -6.57 -8.67
CA GLN A 29 15.37 -7.38 -7.53
C GLN A 29 14.51 -7.21 -6.28
N LEU A 30 13.19 -7.10 -6.46
CA LEU A 30 12.26 -6.95 -5.34
C LEU A 30 11.86 -8.28 -4.72
N ILE A 31 11.59 -9.28 -5.56
CA ILE A 31 11.17 -10.64 -5.15
C ILE A 31 11.78 -11.72 -6.03
N ASP A 32 11.80 -12.95 -5.49
CA ASP A 32 11.96 -14.18 -6.24
C ASP A 32 10.82 -15.16 -5.91
N TYR A 33 10.58 -16.10 -6.81
CA TYR A 33 9.61 -17.17 -6.57
C TYR A 33 10.19 -18.20 -5.61
N SER A 34 9.40 -18.62 -4.63
CA SER A 34 9.75 -19.76 -3.78
C SER A 34 9.29 -21.09 -4.42
N SER A 35 9.64 -22.21 -3.79
CA SER A 35 9.14 -23.53 -4.17
C SER A 35 7.64 -23.72 -3.92
N ILE A 36 7.01 -22.84 -3.13
CA ILE A 36 5.58 -22.88 -2.82
C ILE A 36 4.86 -21.85 -3.68
N LYS A 37 3.90 -22.32 -4.48
CA LYS A 37 3.09 -21.43 -5.33
C LYS A 37 2.38 -20.35 -4.53
N GLY A 38 2.58 -19.08 -4.93
CA GLY A 38 1.94 -17.92 -4.29
C GLY A 38 2.63 -17.41 -3.02
N VAL A 39 3.78 -18.01 -2.68
CA VAL A 39 4.68 -17.55 -1.62
C VAL A 39 5.98 -17.06 -2.27
N PHE A 40 6.44 -15.88 -1.88
CA PHE A 40 7.57 -15.21 -2.52
C PHE A 40 8.69 -14.94 -1.53
N VAL A 41 9.92 -14.95 -2.04
CA VAL A 41 11.08 -14.43 -1.30
C VAL A 41 11.15 -12.93 -1.53
N TYR A 42 11.06 -12.13 -0.47
CA TYR A 42 11.38 -10.72 -0.53
C TYR A 42 12.90 -10.57 -0.58
N ARG A 43 13.42 -10.04 -1.68
CA ARG A 43 14.85 -9.79 -1.80
C ARG A 43 15.26 -8.56 -0.99
N PRO A 44 16.55 -8.40 -0.64
CA PRO A 44 16.99 -7.28 0.20
C PRO A 44 16.50 -5.91 -0.27
N TYR A 45 16.50 -5.65 -1.58
CA TYR A 45 16.05 -4.36 -2.10
C TYR A 45 14.54 -4.14 -1.93
N GLY A 46 13.73 -5.17 -2.20
CA GLY A 46 12.29 -5.13 -1.99
C GLY A 46 11.91 -5.05 -0.51
N TYR A 47 12.61 -5.80 0.33
CA TYR A 47 12.38 -5.78 1.77
C TYR A 47 12.75 -4.43 2.40
N ALA A 48 13.83 -3.79 1.94
CA ALA A 48 14.23 -2.46 2.41
C ALA A 48 13.19 -1.37 2.11
N ILE A 49 12.43 -1.49 1.01
CA ILE A 49 11.28 -0.60 0.76
C ILE A 49 10.23 -0.78 1.87
N TRP A 50 9.93 -2.03 2.23
CA TRP A 50 8.99 -2.35 3.30
C TRP A 50 9.47 -1.85 4.67
N GLU A 51 10.74 -2.02 5.00
CA GLU A 51 11.33 -1.48 6.23
C GLU A 51 11.20 0.05 6.31
N ASN A 52 11.41 0.76 5.20
CA ASN A 52 11.22 2.21 5.16
C ASN A 52 9.74 2.60 5.33
N ILE A 53 8.80 1.89 4.71
CA ILE A 53 7.35 2.07 4.91
C ILE A 53 7.02 1.86 6.40
N GLN A 54 7.47 0.75 6.99
CA GLN A 54 7.25 0.41 8.38
C GLN A 54 7.80 1.50 9.32
N ASN A 55 9.05 1.92 9.12
CA ASN A 55 9.71 2.90 9.96
C ASN A 55 9.01 4.27 9.96
N ILE A 56 8.47 4.70 8.83
CA ILE A 56 7.78 5.99 8.74
C ILE A 56 6.38 5.87 9.34
N MET A 57 5.64 4.84 8.97
CA MET A 57 4.24 4.65 9.38
C MET A 57 4.12 4.35 10.89
N ASP A 58 5.02 3.56 11.46
CA ASP A 58 5.05 3.24 12.89
C ASP A 58 5.20 4.49 13.76
N LYS A 59 5.96 5.48 13.29
CA LYS A 59 6.08 6.77 13.98
C LYS A 59 4.75 7.52 14.03
N GLU A 60 3.96 7.48 12.95
CA GLU A 60 2.63 8.11 12.92
C GLU A 60 1.65 7.40 13.87
N PHE A 61 1.70 6.06 13.94
CA PHE A 61 0.90 5.30 14.91
C PHE A 61 1.24 5.65 16.36
N LYS A 62 2.51 5.78 16.68
CA LYS A 62 2.96 6.16 18.04
C LYS A 62 2.52 7.56 18.45
N LYS A 63 2.42 8.50 17.50
CA LYS A 63 1.89 9.86 17.79
C LYS A 63 0.45 9.83 18.29
N VAL A 64 -0.34 8.83 17.91
CA VAL A 64 -1.74 8.68 18.33
C VAL A 64 -1.92 7.65 19.44
N GLY A 65 -0.81 7.26 20.11
CA GLY A 65 -0.79 6.40 21.29
C GLY A 65 -0.93 4.91 21.00
N VAL A 66 -0.57 4.46 19.81
CA VAL A 66 -0.55 3.04 19.46
C VAL A 66 0.75 2.39 19.94
N GLU A 67 0.63 1.21 20.54
CA GLU A 67 1.75 0.40 21.02
C GLU A 67 1.87 -0.89 20.19
N ASN A 68 3.11 -1.29 19.89
CA ASN A 68 3.35 -2.52 19.16
C ASN A 68 3.36 -3.72 20.10
N VAL A 69 2.69 -4.78 19.66
CA VAL A 69 2.64 -6.10 20.31
C VAL A 69 2.97 -7.19 19.29
N TYR A 70 3.06 -8.43 19.76
CA TYR A 70 3.16 -9.60 18.89
C TYR A 70 2.22 -10.70 19.38
N MET A 71 1.25 -11.06 18.55
CA MET A 71 0.30 -12.14 18.81
C MET A 71 0.79 -13.47 18.23
N PRO A 72 0.40 -14.61 18.79
CA PRO A 72 0.75 -15.93 18.26
C PRO A 72 0.36 -16.10 16.78
N MET A 73 1.11 -16.92 16.06
CA MET A 73 0.81 -17.26 14.67
C MET A 73 -0.37 -18.22 14.53
N LEU A 74 -0.56 -19.10 15.50
CA LEU A 74 -1.55 -20.18 15.47
C LEU A 74 -2.81 -19.78 16.23
N ILE A 75 -3.95 -20.05 15.62
CA ILE A 75 -5.28 -19.82 16.19
C ILE A 75 -5.95 -21.18 16.36
N PRO A 76 -6.34 -21.58 17.59
CA PRO A 76 -7.17 -22.77 17.77
C PRO A 76 -8.48 -22.67 17.00
N GLU A 77 -8.93 -23.77 16.41
CA GLU A 77 -10.19 -23.80 15.67
C GLU A 77 -11.38 -23.37 16.55
N SER A 78 -11.39 -23.81 17.81
CA SER A 78 -12.40 -23.42 18.80
C SER A 78 -12.45 -21.92 19.06
N LEU A 79 -11.29 -21.26 19.06
CA LEU A 79 -11.23 -19.81 19.21
C LEU A 79 -11.75 -19.08 17.97
N LEU A 80 -11.38 -19.57 16.77
CA LEU A 80 -11.82 -19.00 15.51
C LEU A 80 -13.34 -19.07 15.33
N GLN A 81 -13.98 -20.12 15.86
CA GLN A 81 -15.43 -20.35 15.75
C GLN A 81 -16.30 -19.51 16.68
N LYS A 82 -15.73 -18.74 17.61
CA LYS A 82 -16.49 -17.90 18.54
C LYS A 82 -17.25 -16.77 17.84
N GLU A 83 -16.76 -16.28 16.72
CA GLU A 83 -17.42 -15.26 15.91
C GLU A 83 -17.74 -15.84 14.52
N LYS A 84 -19.03 -16.13 14.31
CA LYS A 84 -19.50 -16.91 13.16
C LYS A 84 -19.31 -16.21 11.82
N ASP A 85 -19.65 -14.93 11.72
CA ASP A 85 -19.57 -14.18 10.47
C ASP A 85 -18.12 -14.01 10.01
N HIS A 86 -17.21 -13.84 10.96
CA HIS A 86 -15.77 -13.78 10.72
C HIS A 86 -15.24 -15.11 10.19
N VAL A 87 -15.64 -16.22 10.81
CA VAL A 87 -15.26 -17.58 10.38
C VAL A 87 -15.75 -17.88 8.97
N GLU A 88 -17.00 -17.61 8.67
CA GLU A 88 -17.58 -17.86 7.34
C GLU A 88 -16.82 -17.11 6.24
N GLY A 89 -16.34 -15.88 6.53
CA GLY A 89 -15.56 -15.10 5.59
C GLY A 89 -14.17 -15.65 5.30
N PHE A 90 -13.49 -16.23 6.30
CA PHE A 90 -12.11 -16.70 6.17
C PHE A 90 -11.94 -18.21 6.01
N ALA A 91 -12.95 -19.00 6.31
CA ALA A 91 -12.87 -20.47 6.26
C ALA A 91 -12.29 -21.03 4.95
N PRO A 92 -12.63 -20.50 3.76
CA PRO A 92 -12.07 -21.00 2.50
C PRO A 92 -10.58 -20.72 2.31
N GLU A 93 -10.02 -19.74 3.03
CA GLU A 93 -8.64 -19.26 2.91
C GLU A 93 -7.74 -19.73 4.06
N CYS A 94 -8.25 -20.48 5.03
CA CYS A 94 -7.48 -20.97 6.16
C CYS A 94 -6.52 -22.09 5.74
N ALA A 95 -5.28 -22.01 6.23
CA ALA A 95 -4.32 -23.10 6.22
C ALA A 95 -4.27 -23.73 7.62
N TRP A 96 -4.35 -25.05 7.71
CA TRP A 96 -4.51 -25.78 8.94
C TRP A 96 -3.28 -26.61 9.30
N VAL A 97 -2.84 -26.47 10.56
CA VAL A 97 -1.85 -27.34 11.18
C VAL A 97 -2.58 -28.44 11.91
N THR A 98 -2.35 -29.69 11.53
CA THR A 98 -3.03 -30.88 12.04
C THR A 98 -2.11 -31.84 12.78
N MET A 99 -0.80 -31.61 12.72
CA MET A 99 0.22 -32.42 13.39
C MET A 99 1.24 -31.52 14.10
N GLY A 100 1.68 -31.93 15.27
CA GLY A 100 2.80 -31.37 16.02
C GLY A 100 3.93 -32.39 16.09
N GLY A 101 5.03 -32.17 15.38
CA GLY A 101 6.04 -33.21 15.17
C GLY A 101 5.45 -34.39 14.40
N SER A 102 5.49 -35.61 15.00
CA SER A 102 4.90 -36.83 14.43
C SER A 102 3.51 -37.18 14.98
N GLU A 103 2.99 -36.38 15.90
CA GLU A 103 1.71 -36.65 16.60
C GLU A 103 0.57 -35.82 15.98
N LYS A 104 -0.59 -36.44 15.83
CA LYS A 104 -1.81 -35.74 15.42
C LYS A 104 -2.31 -34.91 16.58
N LEU A 105 -2.63 -33.63 16.28
CA LEU A 105 -3.21 -32.72 17.27
C LEU A 105 -4.67 -33.14 17.62
N GLU A 106 -5.06 -32.96 18.86
CA GLU A 106 -6.45 -33.14 19.30
C GLU A 106 -7.37 -32.11 18.66
N GLU A 107 -6.89 -30.87 18.52
CA GLU A 107 -7.54 -29.77 17.84
C GLU A 107 -6.59 -29.22 16.78
N ARG A 108 -7.10 -28.91 15.59
CA ARG A 108 -6.31 -28.25 14.54
C ARG A 108 -6.16 -26.76 14.80
N TYR A 109 -5.04 -26.22 14.36
CA TYR A 109 -4.76 -24.78 14.45
C TYR A 109 -4.72 -24.15 13.08
N CYS A 110 -5.37 -22.97 12.95
CA CYS A 110 -5.27 -22.15 11.76
C CYS A 110 -3.98 -21.31 11.82
N ILE A 111 -3.22 -21.26 10.73
CA ILE A 111 -2.21 -20.21 10.57
C ILE A 111 -2.98 -18.90 10.33
N ARG A 112 -2.76 -17.90 11.15
CA ARG A 112 -3.57 -16.66 11.17
C ARG A 112 -3.76 -16.04 9.77
N PRO A 113 -5.01 -15.91 9.29
CA PRO A 113 -5.34 -15.09 8.11
C PRO A 113 -5.54 -13.62 8.47
N THR A 114 -5.85 -13.36 9.73
CA THR A 114 -6.01 -12.10 10.45
C THR A 114 -6.08 -12.43 11.95
N SER A 115 -6.01 -11.46 12.84
CA SER A 115 -5.81 -11.75 14.28
C SER A 115 -6.90 -11.22 15.21
N GLU A 116 -8.08 -10.82 14.71
CA GLU A 116 -9.17 -10.27 15.54
C GLU A 116 -9.49 -11.17 16.74
N THR A 117 -9.60 -12.49 16.51
CA THR A 117 -9.95 -13.45 17.58
C THR A 117 -8.87 -13.58 18.65
N LEU A 118 -7.58 -13.52 18.25
CA LEU A 118 -6.45 -13.54 19.21
C LEU A 118 -6.42 -12.26 20.05
N PHE A 119 -6.65 -11.11 19.42
CA PHE A 119 -6.72 -9.85 20.14
C PHE A 119 -7.89 -9.80 21.10
N CYS A 120 -9.06 -10.30 20.69
CA CYS A 120 -10.24 -10.38 21.55
C CYS A 120 -10.01 -11.29 22.76
N GLU A 121 -9.39 -12.46 22.58
CA GLU A 121 -9.01 -13.35 23.69
C GLU A 121 -8.08 -12.63 24.69
N HIS A 122 -7.09 -11.92 24.19
CA HIS A 122 -6.17 -11.15 25.04
C HIS A 122 -6.87 -9.97 25.73
N PHE A 123 -7.67 -9.20 25.01
CA PHE A 123 -8.42 -8.07 25.57
C PHE A 123 -9.37 -8.51 26.69
N ALA A 124 -10.00 -9.68 26.57
CA ALA A 124 -10.85 -10.25 27.62
C ALA A 124 -10.08 -10.48 28.94
N GLN A 125 -8.77 -10.74 28.87
CA GLN A 125 -7.93 -10.96 30.03
C GLN A 125 -7.45 -9.66 30.68
N VAL A 126 -7.24 -8.61 29.91
CA VAL A 126 -6.54 -7.40 30.39
C VAL A 126 -7.45 -6.19 30.62
N ILE A 127 -8.64 -6.14 30.00
CA ILE A 127 -9.59 -5.05 30.15
C ILE A 127 -10.53 -5.33 31.33
N GLN A 128 -10.51 -4.47 32.34
CA GLN A 128 -11.31 -4.62 33.57
C GLN A 128 -12.14 -3.36 33.87
N SER A 129 -11.62 -2.18 33.59
CA SER A 129 -12.22 -0.91 33.93
C SER A 129 -12.06 0.13 32.83
N HIS A 130 -12.82 1.22 32.89
CA HIS A 130 -12.69 2.37 31.99
C HIS A 130 -11.28 2.99 31.96
N ARG A 131 -10.44 2.70 32.97
CA ARG A 131 -9.05 3.21 33.05
C ARG A 131 -8.10 2.46 32.15
N ASP A 132 -8.47 1.27 31.70
CA ASP A 132 -7.70 0.44 30.77
C ASP A 132 -7.94 0.85 29.30
N LEU A 133 -8.91 1.74 29.06
CA LEU A 133 -9.36 2.18 27.74
C LEU A 133 -9.00 3.65 27.47
N PRO A 134 -8.71 4.04 26.21
CA PRO A 134 -8.65 3.15 25.05
C PRO A 134 -7.37 2.29 25.05
N MET A 135 -7.49 1.02 24.63
CA MET A 135 -6.37 0.14 24.39
C MET A 135 -6.11 0.08 22.89
N LYS A 136 -4.88 0.41 22.46
CA LYS A 136 -4.54 0.59 21.05
C LYS A 136 -3.28 -0.18 20.71
N TYR A 137 -3.45 -1.35 20.09
CA TYR A 137 -2.34 -2.22 19.73
C TYR A 137 -2.18 -2.34 18.22
N ASN A 138 -0.95 -2.56 17.79
CA ASN A 138 -0.56 -2.87 16.43
C ASN A 138 0.46 -4.00 16.42
N GLN A 139 0.44 -4.83 15.39
CA GLN A 139 1.54 -5.75 15.13
C GLN A 139 1.99 -5.68 13.68
N TRP A 140 3.31 -5.75 13.48
CA TRP A 140 3.96 -5.97 12.20
C TRP A 140 4.27 -7.46 12.07
N CYS A 141 3.63 -8.13 11.13
CA CYS A 141 3.72 -9.58 11.02
C CYS A 141 3.43 -10.09 9.61
N SER A 142 3.55 -11.40 9.42
CA SER A 142 2.96 -12.08 8.27
C SER A 142 1.63 -12.72 8.62
N VAL A 143 0.79 -12.86 7.60
CA VAL A 143 -0.44 -13.66 7.62
C VAL A 143 -0.49 -14.55 6.40
N LEU A 144 -1.32 -15.60 6.46
CA LEU A 144 -1.45 -16.57 5.39
C LEU A 144 -2.91 -16.74 4.99
N ARG A 145 -3.21 -16.46 3.72
CA ARG A 145 -4.52 -16.64 3.09
C ARG A 145 -4.36 -17.52 1.87
N TRP A 146 -5.03 -18.68 1.84
CA TRP A 146 -4.84 -19.68 0.80
C TRP A 146 -5.50 -19.30 -0.52
N GLU A 147 -5.01 -18.23 -1.12
CA GLU A 147 -5.48 -17.67 -2.37
C GLU A 147 -5.33 -18.64 -3.55
N LYS A 148 -6.33 -18.73 -4.41
CA LYS A 148 -6.30 -19.56 -5.63
C LYS A 148 -5.36 -19.00 -6.68
N THR A 149 -5.37 -17.68 -6.85
CA THR A 149 -4.52 -16.94 -7.78
C THR A 149 -3.59 -16.03 -7.00
N SER A 150 -2.34 -15.91 -7.45
CA SER A 150 -1.35 -15.05 -6.81
C SER A 150 -0.69 -14.13 -7.83
N ARG A 151 -0.35 -12.93 -7.39
CA ARG A 151 0.42 -11.93 -8.14
C ARG A 151 1.34 -11.20 -7.17
N PRO A 152 2.63 -11.00 -7.50
CA PRO A 152 3.58 -10.32 -6.63
C PRO A 152 3.01 -9.03 -6.04
N PHE A 153 3.20 -8.79 -4.73
CA PHE A 153 2.73 -7.65 -3.95
C PHE A 153 1.22 -7.40 -3.91
N LEU A 154 0.43 -7.89 -4.86
CA LEU A 154 -1.01 -7.61 -4.93
C LEU A 154 -1.84 -8.68 -4.24
N ARG A 155 -1.47 -9.95 -4.45
CA ARG A 155 -2.18 -11.10 -3.91
C ARG A 155 -1.20 -12.25 -3.69
N HIS A 156 -0.74 -12.38 -2.45
CA HIS A 156 0.12 -13.46 -1.98
C HIS A 156 -0.66 -14.42 -1.11
N ARG A 157 -0.20 -15.66 -1.01
CA ARG A 157 -0.68 -16.58 0.05
C ARG A 157 -0.14 -16.17 1.40
N GLU A 158 1.16 -15.90 1.50
CA GLU A 158 1.78 -15.27 2.66
C GLU A 158 2.20 -13.85 2.28
N PHE A 159 1.85 -12.87 3.10
CA PHE A 159 2.25 -11.48 2.91
C PHE A 159 2.55 -10.80 4.24
N LEU A 160 3.37 -9.76 4.15
CA LEU A 160 3.70 -8.91 5.28
C LEU A 160 2.71 -7.76 5.36
N TRP A 161 2.32 -7.43 6.57
CA TRP A 161 1.41 -6.33 6.82
C TRP A 161 1.60 -5.74 8.22
N GLN A 162 0.87 -4.69 8.54
CA GLN A 162 0.52 -4.35 9.89
C GLN A 162 -0.99 -4.51 10.06
N GLU A 163 -1.38 -4.91 11.24
CA GLU A 163 -2.76 -4.93 11.70
C GLU A 163 -2.85 -4.28 13.06
N GLY A 164 -3.70 -3.26 13.14
CA GLY A 164 -4.02 -2.60 14.40
C GLY A 164 -5.35 -3.07 14.92
N HIS A 165 -5.46 -3.22 16.22
CA HIS A 165 -6.67 -3.63 16.92
C HIS A 165 -6.81 -2.81 18.18
N THR A 166 -7.99 -2.20 18.37
CA THR A 166 -8.22 -1.28 19.49
C THR A 166 -9.54 -1.55 20.17
N MET A 167 -9.62 -1.19 21.44
CA MET A 167 -10.86 -1.18 22.22
C MET A 167 -11.06 0.21 22.81
N HIS A 168 -12.27 0.72 22.73
CA HIS A 168 -12.69 2.03 23.18
C HIS A 168 -13.90 1.96 24.11
N ALA A 169 -14.02 2.93 25.03
CA ALA A 169 -15.13 2.94 25.98
C ALA A 169 -16.47 3.28 25.33
N THR A 170 -16.48 4.03 24.22
CA THR A 170 -17.70 4.47 23.55
C THR A 170 -17.64 4.25 22.03
N ALA A 171 -18.81 4.16 21.41
CA ALA A 171 -18.95 4.06 19.96
C ALA A 171 -18.36 5.30 19.25
N GLU A 172 -18.57 6.48 19.81
CA GLU A 172 -18.09 7.74 19.25
C GLU A 172 -16.57 7.78 19.20
N GLU A 173 -15.89 7.38 20.29
CA GLU A 173 -14.42 7.28 20.32
C GLU A 173 -13.90 6.28 19.29
N ALA A 174 -14.51 5.11 19.19
CA ALA A 174 -14.13 4.07 18.25
C ALA A 174 -14.30 4.53 16.80
N LYS A 175 -15.44 5.13 16.44
CA LYS A 175 -15.70 5.68 15.11
C LYS A 175 -14.71 6.78 14.73
N ALA A 176 -14.46 7.72 15.65
CA ALA A 176 -13.48 8.78 15.43
C ALA A 176 -12.07 8.22 15.23
N PHE A 177 -11.69 7.18 15.97
CA PHE A 177 -10.39 6.54 15.80
C PHE A 177 -10.30 5.74 14.48
N THR A 178 -11.39 5.09 14.05
CA THR A 178 -11.47 4.41 12.74
C THR A 178 -11.18 5.40 11.60
N GLU A 179 -11.78 6.57 11.64
CA GLU A 179 -11.54 7.63 10.65
C GLU A 179 -10.12 8.20 10.76
N GLN A 180 -9.62 8.42 11.97
CA GLN A 180 -8.26 8.91 12.20
C GLN A 180 -7.20 7.98 11.58
N MET A 181 -7.35 6.68 11.73
CA MET A 181 -6.41 5.71 11.16
C MET A 181 -6.49 5.66 9.63
N LEU A 182 -7.69 5.79 9.05
CA LEU A 182 -7.83 5.94 7.60
C LEU A 182 -7.12 7.19 7.09
N ASN A 183 -7.25 8.31 7.79
CA ASN A 183 -6.59 9.56 7.42
C ASN A 183 -5.06 9.45 7.50
N ILE A 184 -4.51 8.76 8.50
CA ILE A 184 -3.07 8.46 8.56
C ILE A 184 -2.63 7.68 7.32
N TYR A 185 -3.38 6.68 6.89
CA TYR A 185 -3.07 5.93 5.66
C TYR A 185 -3.13 6.78 4.41
N ALA A 186 -4.17 7.63 4.31
CA ALA A 186 -4.32 8.52 3.17
C ALA A 186 -3.17 9.54 3.09
N ASP A 187 -2.84 10.19 4.20
CA ASP A 187 -1.74 11.13 4.29
C ASP A 187 -0.38 10.46 3.99
N PHE A 188 -0.20 9.21 4.45
CA PHE A 188 0.98 8.43 4.11
C PHE A 188 1.07 8.14 2.61
N CYS A 189 -0.01 7.68 1.98
CA CYS A 189 -0.03 7.44 0.53
C CYS A 189 0.29 8.71 -0.26
N GLU A 190 -0.31 9.84 0.08
CA GLU A 190 -0.12 11.10 -0.63
C GLU A 190 1.26 11.73 -0.37
N ASN A 191 1.65 11.86 0.90
CA ASN A 191 2.84 12.63 1.30
C ASN A 191 4.13 11.81 1.37
N VAL A 192 4.04 10.48 1.38
CA VAL A 192 5.22 9.59 1.43
C VAL A 192 5.36 8.78 0.15
N LEU A 193 4.26 8.22 -0.36
CA LEU A 193 4.26 7.37 -1.55
C LEU A 193 3.94 8.13 -2.85
N ALA A 194 3.60 9.42 -2.78
CA ALA A 194 3.16 10.24 -3.90
C ALA A 194 1.95 9.63 -4.66
N MET A 195 1.07 8.94 -3.94
CA MET A 195 -0.10 8.26 -4.48
C MET A 195 -1.38 8.96 -4.01
N PRO A 196 -2.11 9.67 -4.90
CA PRO A 196 -3.40 10.26 -4.56
C PRO A 196 -4.43 9.16 -4.27
N VAL A 197 -5.31 9.40 -3.30
CA VAL A 197 -6.31 8.43 -2.86
C VAL A 197 -7.71 9.02 -2.83
N THR A 198 -8.70 8.17 -3.08
CA THR A 198 -10.11 8.46 -2.80
C THR A 198 -10.51 7.79 -1.50
N ARG A 199 -11.03 8.58 -0.53
CA ARG A 199 -11.47 8.12 0.79
C ARG A 199 -12.98 7.89 0.77
N GLY A 200 -13.43 6.78 1.34
CA GLY A 200 -14.85 6.50 1.44
C GLY A 200 -15.18 5.28 2.28
N GLN A 201 -16.47 4.97 2.32
CA GLN A 201 -17.01 3.81 3.01
C GLN A 201 -17.34 2.70 2.01
N LYS A 202 -17.03 1.46 2.34
CA LYS A 202 -17.47 0.28 1.59
C LYS A 202 -18.97 0.09 1.73
N THR A 203 -19.59 -0.51 0.69
CA THR A 203 -20.98 -0.98 0.78
C THR A 203 -21.10 -2.13 1.78
N ASP A 204 -22.32 -2.43 2.21
CA ASP A 204 -22.57 -3.56 3.11
C ASP A 204 -22.12 -4.90 2.53
N LYS A 205 -22.14 -5.03 1.19
CA LYS A 205 -21.65 -6.22 0.49
C LYS A 205 -20.13 -6.33 0.49
N GLU A 206 -19.41 -5.22 0.41
CA GLU A 206 -17.95 -5.19 0.27
C GLU A 206 -17.22 -4.86 1.59
N LYS A 207 -17.96 -4.62 2.69
CA LYS A 207 -17.36 -4.38 4.00
C LYS A 207 -16.68 -5.64 4.55
N PHE A 208 -15.76 -5.47 5.46
CA PHE A 208 -15.08 -6.56 6.15
C PHE A 208 -16.07 -7.39 6.98
N ASN A 209 -15.94 -8.71 6.95
CA ASN A 209 -16.83 -9.63 7.65
C ASN A 209 -16.77 -9.42 9.18
N GLY A 210 -17.92 -9.22 9.80
CA GLY A 210 -18.06 -8.88 11.21
C GLY A 210 -17.98 -7.39 11.53
N ALA A 211 -17.60 -6.52 10.58
CA ALA A 211 -17.59 -5.07 10.80
C ALA A 211 -18.97 -4.43 10.57
N GLU A 212 -19.31 -3.45 11.38
CA GLU A 212 -20.47 -2.58 11.12
C GLU A 212 -20.20 -1.61 9.97
N ALA A 213 -18.98 -1.06 9.91
CA ALA A 213 -18.53 -0.18 8.83
C ALA A 213 -17.07 -0.46 8.45
N THR A 214 -16.78 -0.37 7.16
CA THR A 214 -15.42 -0.43 6.62
C THR A 214 -15.13 0.83 5.83
N TYR A 215 -14.11 1.58 6.24
CA TYR A 215 -13.57 2.70 5.50
C TYR A 215 -12.37 2.26 4.66
N THR A 216 -12.18 2.89 3.53
CA THR A 216 -11.16 2.50 2.55
C THR A 216 -10.49 3.71 1.91
N ILE A 217 -9.26 3.51 1.49
CA ILE A 217 -8.57 4.36 0.53
C ILE A 217 -8.38 3.59 -0.77
N GLU A 218 -8.84 4.18 -1.87
CA GLU A 218 -8.77 3.61 -3.22
C GLU A 218 -7.81 4.43 -4.07
N CYS A 219 -6.88 3.75 -4.73
CA CYS A 219 -5.95 4.35 -5.68
C CYS A 219 -6.29 3.94 -7.10
N MET A 220 -5.92 4.75 -8.08
CA MET A 220 -5.99 4.39 -9.49
C MET A 220 -4.59 4.10 -10.01
N MET A 221 -4.41 2.92 -10.61
CA MET A 221 -3.15 2.49 -11.21
C MET A 221 -3.00 3.05 -12.62
N HIS A 222 -1.80 2.93 -13.20
CA HIS A 222 -1.53 3.42 -14.56
C HIS A 222 -2.47 2.82 -15.61
N ASP A 223 -2.80 1.53 -15.48
CA ASP A 223 -3.77 0.84 -16.35
C ASP A 223 -5.25 1.15 -16.03
N ARG A 224 -5.48 2.18 -15.21
CA ARG A 224 -6.80 2.70 -14.84
C ARG A 224 -7.68 1.73 -14.04
N LYS A 225 -7.08 0.69 -13.44
CA LYS A 225 -7.77 -0.16 -12.47
C LYS A 225 -7.61 0.37 -11.06
N ALA A 226 -8.57 0.03 -10.21
CA ALA A 226 -8.56 0.38 -8.81
C ALA A 226 -7.66 -0.55 -7.99
N LEU A 227 -6.97 0.03 -7.00
CA LEU A 227 -6.29 -0.71 -5.95
C LEU A 227 -6.77 -0.21 -4.59
N GLN A 228 -7.32 -1.13 -3.79
CA GLN A 228 -7.58 -0.87 -2.38
C GLN A 228 -6.25 -0.84 -1.64
N ALA A 229 -5.83 0.33 -1.19
CA ALA A 229 -4.51 0.53 -0.60
C ALA A 229 -4.49 0.32 0.91
N GLY A 230 -5.61 0.55 1.59
CA GLY A 230 -5.74 0.33 3.02
C GLY A 230 -7.18 0.43 3.49
N THR A 231 -7.48 -0.18 4.64
CA THR A 231 -8.81 -0.18 5.24
C THR A 231 -8.76 0.07 6.74
N SER A 232 -9.84 0.63 7.26
CA SER A 232 -10.07 0.84 8.68
C SER A 232 -11.51 0.46 9.00
N HIS A 233 -11.69 -0.38 10.02
CA HIS A 233 -12.97 -1.04 10.33
C HIS A 233 -13.49 -0.63 11.70
N TYR A 234 -14.77 -0.35 11.78
CA TYR A 234 -15.51 -0.21 13.02
C TYR A 234 -16.38 -1.46 13.23
N PHE A 235 -16.21 -2.16 14.33
CA PHE A 235 -16.90 -3.43 14.62
C PHE A 235 -18.09 -3.26 15.58
N GLY A 236 -18.30 -2.08 16.16
CA GLY A 236 -19.24 -1.97 17.27
C GLY A 236 -18.74 -2.75 18.49
N ASP A 237 -19.67 -3.37 19.20
CA ASP A 237 -19.41 -4.22 20.38
C ASP A 237 -19.64 -5.72 20.14
N GLY A 238 -19.97 -6.13 18.90
CA GLY A 238 -20.30 -7.53 18.58
C GLY A 238 -19.19 -8.53 18.91
N PHE A 239 -17.93 -8.20 18.61
CA PHE A 239 -16.80 -9.04 19.02
C PHE A 239 -16.60 -9.03 20.53
N ALA A 240 -16.82 -7.90 21.19
CA ALA A 240 -16.73 -7.82 22.65
C ALA A 240 -17.80 -8.69 23.32
N GLU A 241 -19.01 -8.73 22.78
CA GLU A 241 -20.07 -9.65 23.24
C GLU A 241 -19.69 -11.11 23.02
N ALA A 242 -19.23 -11.48 21.79
CA ALA A 242 -18.87 -12.85 21.45
C ALA A 242 -17.71 -13.42 22.28
N PHE A 243 -16.81 -12.56 22.76
CA PHE A 243 -15.62 -12.90 23.55
C PHE A 243 -15.76 -12.57 25.04
N ASP A 244 -16.94 -12.17 25.52
CA ASP A 244 -17.22 -11.79 26.90
C ASP A 244 -16.30 -10.66 27.42
N ILE A 245 -15.92 -9.73 26.54
CA ILE A 245 -15.10 -8.58 26.92
C ILE A 245 -16.01 -7.52 27.53
N THR A 246 -15.84 -7.28 28.82
CA THR A 246 -16.61 -6.26 29.55
C THR A 246 -15.70 -5.45 30.45
N PHE A 247 -16.07 -4.20 30.70
CA PHE A 247 -15.38 -3.33 31.66
C PHE A 247 -16.36 -2.60 32.56
N THR A 248 -15.90 -2.17 33.72
CA THR A 248 -16.67 -1.33 34.61
C THR A 248 -16.51 0.13 34.18
N ASP A 249 -17.60 0.76 33.79
CA ASP A 249 -17.62 2.15 33.37
C ASP A 249 -17.54 3.15 34.56
N LYS A 250 -17.58 4.44 34.28
CA LYS A 250 -17.54 5.50 35.32
C LYS A 250 -18.75 5.51 36.24
N ASN A 251 -19.84 4.83 35.86
CA ASN A 251 -21.08 4.71 36.61
C ASN A 251 -21.21 3.39 37.34
N ASN A 252 -20.10 2.59 37.43
CA ASN A 252 -20.08 1.25 37.99
C ASN A 252 -20.98 0.25 37.25
N GLN A 253 -21.24 0.45 35.96
CA GLN A 253 -21.99 -0.49 35.12
C GLN A 253 -21.01 -1.37 34.34
N ARG A 254 -21.38 -2.65 34.18
CA ARG A 254 -20.64 -3.57 33.28
C ARG A 254 -21.16 -3.38 31.86
N VAL A 255 -20.28 -2.96 30.96
CA VAL A 255 -20.58 -2.66 29.56
C VAL A 255 -19.52 -3.23 28.64
N ASN A 256 -19.86 -3.45 27.37
CA ASN A 256 -18.93 -3.92 26.35
C ASN A 256 -18.17 -2.73 25.72
N PRO A 257 -16.87 -2.87 25.48
CA PRO A 257 -16.11 -1.87 24.71
C PRO A 257 -16.39 -2.00 23.21
N HIS A 258 -16.12 -0.93 22.48
CA HIS A 258 -16.24 -0.85 21.03
C HIS A 258 -14.90 -1.09 20.34
N GLN A 259 -14.88 -1.94 19.34
CA GLN A 259 -13.67 -2.40 18.67
C GLN A 259 -13.44 -1.72 17.33
N THR A 260 -12.17 -1.47 17.01
CA THR A 260 -11.71 -1.14 15.65
C THR A 260 -10.58 -2.04 15.23
N SER A 261 -10.41 -2.21 13.90
CA SER A 261 -9.17 -2.73 13.32
C SER A 261 -8.82 -1.98 12.05
N TRP A 262 -7.55 -1.97 11.72
CA TRP A 262 -7.05 -1.22 10.55
C TRP A 262 -5.75 -1.84 10.06
N GLY A 263 -5.54 -1.87 8.73
CA GLY A 263 -4.42 -2.56 8.14
C GLY A 263 -3.99 -2.07 6.77
N VAL A 264 -2.69 -2.15 6.53
CA VAL A 264 -2.04 -2.04 5.23
C VAL A 264 -0.98 -3.12 5.09
N SER A 265 -0.67 -3.49 3.86
CA SER A 265 0.25 -4.58 3.57
C SER A 265 1.31 -4.16 2.54
N THR A 266 2.19 -5.09 2.22
CA THR A 266 3.12 -4.97 1.09
C THR A 266 2.45 -4.74 -0.27
N ARG A 267 1.10 -4.76 -0.33
CA ARG A 267 0.34 -4.29 -1.49
C ARG A 267 0.66 -2.84 -1.84
N LEU A 268 1.05 -2.01 -0.88
CA LEU A 268 1.53 -0.64 -1.12
C LEU A 268 2.73 -0.61 -2.08
N ILE A 269 3.62 -1.59 -2.03
CA ILE A 269 4.75 -1.70 -2.98
C ILE A 269 4.21 -1.97 -4.38
N GLY A 270 3.23 -2.86 -4.53
CA GLY A 270 2.54 -3.08 -5.80
C GLY A 270 1.89 -1.80 -6.33
N GLY A 271 1.26 -1.03 -5.44
CA GLY A 271 0.70 0.28 -5.76
C GLY A 271 1.75 1.27 -6.28
N ILE A 272 2.91 1.37 -5.63
CA ILE A 272 4.04 2.21 -6.07
C ILE A 272 4.48 1.82 -7.48
N ILE A 273 4.67 0.53 -7.74
CA ILE A 273 5.11 0.03 -9.05
C ILE A 273 4.09 0.42 -10.13
N MET A 274 2.82 0.12 -9.91
CA MET A 274 1.75 0.32 -10.89
C MET A 274 1.34 1.79 -11.08
N THR A 275 1.60 2.65 -10.10
CA THR A 275 1.32 4.09 -10.19
C THR A 275 2.46 4.84 -10.87
N HIS A 276 3.70 4.53 -10.54
CA HIS A 276 4.86 5.36 -10.85
C HIS A 276 5.83 4.75 -11.85
N GLY A 277 5.90 3.43 -11.97
CA GLY A 277 6.81 2.74 -12.88
C GLY A 277 6.63 3.12 -14.34
N ASP A 278 7.65 2.89 -15.13
CA ASP A 278 7.68 3.12 -16.58
C ASP A 278 8.40 2.00 -17.33
N ASN A 279 8.61 2.14 -18.63
CA ASN A 279 9.30 1.15 -19.44
C ASN A 279 10.82 1.04 -19.18
N ASN A 280 11.37 1.86 -18.27
CA ASN A 280 12.74 1.73 -17.77
C ASN A 280 12.80 1.03 -16.39
N GLY A 281 11.65 0.74 -15.77
CA GLY A 281 11.55 0.02 -14.49
C GLY A 281 10.82 0.80 -13.40
N LEU A 282 11.31 0.68 -12.16
CA LEU A 282 10.76 1.39 -11.00
C LEU A 282 10.97 2.90 -11.09
N VAL A 283 10.04 3.63 -10.48
CA VAL A 283 10.22 5.02 -10.05
C VAL A 283 9.80 5.07 -8.59
N LEU A 284 10.77 5.20 -7.67
CA LEU A 284 10.50 5.14 -6.25
C LEU A 284 10.28 6.53 -5.64
N PRO A 285 9.26 6.67 -4.78
CA PRO A 285 9.14 7.86 -3.95
C PRO A 285 10.39 8.02 -3.07
N PRO A 286 11.00 9.21 -3.00
CA PRO A 286 12.28 9.41 -2.32
C PRO A 286 12.30 8.95 -0.87
N LYS A 287 11.19 9.12 -0.13
CA LYS A 287 11.11 8.79 1.29
C LYS A 287 11.25 7.29 1.58
N VAL A 288 10.79 6.43 0.66
CA VAL A 288 10.82 4.97 0.84
C VAL A 288 11.88 4.26 0.00
N ALA A 289 12.57 4.96 -0.89
CA ALA A 289 13.63 4.38 -1.71
C ALA A 289 14.79 3.85 -0.85
N PRO A 290 15.22 2.59 -1.00
CA PRO A 290 16.39 2.06 -0.27
C PRO A 290 17.67 2.83 -0.56
N ILE A 291 17.80 3.32 -1.79
CA ILE A 291 18.85 4.22 -2.26
C ILE A 291 18.14 5.48 -2.73
N GLN A 292 18.34 6.61 -2.05
CA GLN A 292 17.75 7.88 -2.45
C GLN A 292 18.60 8.56 -3.53
N VAL A 293 19.91 8.40 -3.40
CA VAL A 293 20.90 9.02 -4.29
C VAL A 293 21.94 7.97 -4.66
N VAL A 294 22.21 7.82 -5.95
CA VAL A 294 23.35 7.06 -6.44
C VAL A 294 24.40 8.00 -7.01
N VAL A 295 25.65 7.86 -6.60
CA VAL A 295 26.81 8.60 -7.12
C VAL A 295 27.52 7.76 -8.16
N LEU A 296 27.60 8.25 -9.40
CA LEU A 296 28.25 7.60 -10.52
C LEU A 296 29.47 8.38 -10.97
N PRO A 297 30.71 7.87 -10.70
CA PRO A 297 31.92 8.48 -11.21
C PRO A 297 32.03 8.26 -12.71
N VAL A 298 32.06 9.35 -13.49
CA VAL A 298 32.21 9.33 -14.95
C VAL A 298 33.71 9.32 -15.29
N ALA A 299 34.12 8.38 -16.14
CA ALA A 299 35.55 8.15 -16.43
C ALA A 299 36.40 7.94 -15.15
N GLN A 300 35.94 7.02 -14.30
CA GLN A 300 36.49 6.75 -12.96
C GLN A 300 38.00 6.40 -12.93
N HIS A 301 38.56 5.96 -14.08
CA HIS A 301 39.96 5.68 -14.23
C HIS A 301 40.85 6.94 -14.27
N LYS A 302 40.25 8.14 -14.40
CA LYS A 302 40.98 9.39 -14.38
C LYS A 302 41.35 9.79 -12.94
N PRO A 303 42.55 10.40 -12.72
CA PRO A 303 42.97 10.83 -11.40
C PRO A 303 41.95 11.74 -10.72
N GLY A 304 41.72 11.51 -9.41
CA GLY A 304 40.84 12.34 -8.56
C GLY A 304 39.35 12.11 -8.70
N VAL A 305 38.87 11.32 -9.71
CA VAL A 305 37.45 11.14 -9.94
C VAL A 305 36.83 10.24 -8.85
N LEU A 306 37.45 9.11 -8.52
CA LEU A 306 36.95 8.23 -7.46
C LEU A 306 36.98 8.92 -6.08
N GLU A 307 38.04 9.66 -5.78
CA GLU A 307 38.15 10.42 -4.53
C GLU A 307 37.08 11.52 -4.45
N GLY A 308 36.86 12.25 -5.55
CA GLY A 308 35.80 13.25 -5.63
C GLY A 308 34.41 12.63 -5.42
N ALA A 309 34.10 11.50 -6.09
CA ALA A 309 32.83 10.78 -5.94
C ALA A 309 32.63 10.27 -4.51
N GLU A 310 33.67 9.71 -3.87
CA GLU A 310 33.64 9.26 -2.48
C GLU A 310 33.36 10.43 -1.52
N ASN A 311 33.97 11.58 -1.75
CA ASN A 311 33.70 12.80 -0.98
C ASN A 311 32.21 13.21 -1.09
N LEU A 312 31.64 13.25 -2.31
CA LEU A 312 30.22 13.59 -2.51
C LEU A 312 29.30 12.59 -1.79
N LYS A 313 29.58 11.27 -1.90
CA LYS A 313 28.85 10.24 -1.20
C LYS A 313 28.87 10.49 0.32
N ASN A 314 30.05 10.70 0.90
CA ASN A 314 30.20 10.86 2.34
C ASN A 314 29.51 12.12 2.87
N ARG A 315 29.54 13.22 2.12
CA ARG A 315 28.79 14.44 2.44
C ARG A 315 27.28 14.18 2.48
N LEU A 316 26.75 13.48 1.49
CA LEU A 316 25.32 13.17 1.44
C LEU A 316 24.89 12.18 2.51
N ILE A 317 25.73 11.20 2.86
CA ILE A 317 25.48 10.31 4.02
C ILE A 317 25.45 11.12 5.32
N ALA A 318 26.40 12.04 5.52
CA ALA A 318 26.43 12.93 6.69
C ALA A 318 25.20 13.85 6.75
N ALA A 319 24.60 14.21 5.62
CA ALA A 319 23.35 14.94 5.54
C ALA A 319 22.10 14.06 5.78
N GLY A 320 22.27 12.75 6.03
CA GLY A 320 21.19 11.83 6.39
C GLY A 320 20.53 11.09 5.22
N TYR A 321 21.09 11.15 4.03
CA TYR A 321 20.57 10.44 2.85
C TYR A 321 21.08 8.98 2.81
N ARG A 322 20.27 8.08 2.23
CA ARG A 322 20.67 6.72 1.86
C ARG A 322 21.35 6.77 0.50
N VAL A 323 22.67 6.66 0.49
CA VAL A 323 23.52 6.89 -0.68
C VAL A 323 24.29 5.64 -1.04
N LYS A 324 24.36 5.33 -2.33
CA LYS A 324 25.26 4.35 -2.90
C LYS A 324 26.20 5.02 -3.91
N MET A 325 27.46 4.61 -3.94
CA MET A 325 28.36 4.88 -5.04
C MET A 325 28.58 3.60 -5.84
N ASP A 326 28.62 3.69 -7.16
CA ASP A 326 28.94 2.55 -8.02
C ASP A 326 30.29 2.80 -8.73
N ASP A 327 31.33 2.24 -8.16
CA ASP A 327 32.70 2.23 -8.65
C ASP A 327 33.09 0.94 -9.38
N SER A 328 32.09 0.08 -9.71
CA SER A 328 32.32 -1.13 -10.49
C SER A 328 32.88 -0.84 -11.89
N ASP A 329 33.44 -1.88 -12.54
CA ASP A 329 33.99 -1.78 -13.89
C ASP A 329 32.92 -1.78 -15.00
N ASN A 330 31.63 -1.79 -14.63
CA ASN A 330 30.55 -1.71 -15.60
C ASN A 330 30.55 -0.39 -16.35
N SER A 331 30.10 -0.38 -17.60
CA SER A 331 29.99 0.83 -18.39
C SER A 331 29.00 1.81 -17.77
N MET A 332 29.21 3.10 -18.03
CA MET A 332 28.29 4.16 -17.53
C MET A 332 26.85 3.91 -17.98
N GLY A 333 26.65 3.47 -19.23
CA GLY A 333 25.32 3.13 -19.74
C GLY A 333 24.66 2.00 -18.97
N TRP A 334 25.42 0.96 -18.60
CA TRP A 334 24.92 -0.14 -17.76
C TRP A 334 24.53 0.37 -16.36
N LYS A 335 25.41 1.16 -15.73
CA LYS A 335 25.13 1.74 -14.40
C LYS A 335 23.85 2.60 -14.41
N CYS A 336 23.69 3.47 -15.41
CA CYS A 336 22.47 4.25 -15.57
C CYS A 336 21.23 3.35 -15.67
N ALA A 337 21.26 2.35 -16.55
CA ALA A 337 20.12 1.44 -16.75
C ALA A 337 19.80 0.61 -15.48
N GLU A 338 20.80 0.17 -14.73
CA GLU A 338 20.64 -0.60 -13.48
C GLU A 338 19.90 0.25 -12.41
N TYR A 339 20.34 1.50 -12.21
CA TYR A 339 19.70 2.37 -11.20
C TYR A 339 18.38 2.98 -11.66
N GLU A 340 18.16 3.10 -12.96
CA GLU A 340 16.84 3.41 -13.54
C GLU A 340 15.88 2.25 -13.31
N MET A 341 16.30 1.00 -13.57
CA MET A 341 15.49 -0.20 -13.29
C MET A 341 15.11 -0.29 -11.81
N LYS A 342 16.03 0.01 -10.90
CA LYS A 342 15.82 0.05 -9.45
C LYS A 342 15.03 1.27 -8.97
N GLY A 343 14.74 2.22 -9.85
CA GLY A 343 13.94 3.40 -9.53
C GLY A 343 14.59 4.36 -8.55
N VAL A 344 15.93 4.41 -8.50
CA VAL A 344 16.65 5.34 -7.62
C VAL A 344 16.28 6.78 -7.97
N PRO A 345 15.73 7.56 -7.03
CA PRO A 345 15.13 8.87 -7.33
C PRO A 345 16.08 9.88 -7.95
N LEU A 346 17.34 9.89 -7.51
CA LEU A 346 18.31 10.87 -7.93
C LEU A 346 19.67 10.23 -8.22
N ARG A 347 20.27 10.59 -9.35
CA ARG A 347 21.62 10.21 -9.73
C ARG A 347 22.51 11.43 -9.71
N VAL A 348 23.69 11.30 -9.11
CA VAL A 348 24.77 12.30 -9.12
C VAL A 348 25.85 11.79 -10.06
N GLU A 349 26.08 12.49 -11.15
CA GLU A 349 27.17 12.22 -12.10
C GLU A 349 28.31 13.20 -11.84
N CYS A 350 29.53 12.70 -11.68
CA CYS A 350 30.72 13.52 -11.53
C CYS A 350 31.87 12.97 -12.36
N GLY A 351 32.38 13.78 -13.26
CA GLY A 351 33.52 13.49 -14.09
C GLY A 351 34.71 14.44 -13.84
N PRO A 352 35.84 14.24 -14.54
CA PRO A 352 37.03 15.08 -14.33
C PRO A 352 36.75 16.57 -14.51
N ARG A 353 36.05 16.95 -15.59
CA ARG A 353 35.69 18.34 -15.89
C ARG A 353 34.74 18.95 -14.86
N ASP A 354 33.80 18.13 -14.36
CA ASP A 354 32.87 18.59 -13.34
C ASP A 354 33.60 18.94 -12.05
N LEU A 355 34.47 18.05 -11.60
CA LEU A 355 35.26 18.23 -10.39
C LEU A 355 36.23 19.40 -10.50
N GLU A 356 36.90 19.58 -11.68
CA GLU A 356 37.76 20.72 -11.96
C GLU A 356 37.01 22.07 -11.88
N ASN A 357 35.72 22.07 -12.31
CA ASN A 357 34.86 23.25 -12.26
C ASN A 357 34.10 23.40 -10.93
N GLY A 358 34.36 22.54 -9.94
CA GLY A 358 33.68 22.57 -8.64
C GLY A 358 32.19 22.32 -8.75
N GLN A 359 31.76 21.40 -9.62
CA GLN A 359 30.36 21.10 -9.91
C GLN A 359 30.10 19.58 -10.03
N CYS A 360 28.85 19.20 -10.06
CA CYS A 360 28.35 17.87 -10.45
C CYS A 360 27.03 17.99 -11.20
N VAL A 361 26.55 16.89 -11.76
CA VAL A 361 25.25 16.85 -12.47
C VAL A 361 24.29 15.99 -11.70
N LEU A 362 23.13 16.55 -11.34
CA LEU A 362 22.00 15.82 -10.74
C LEU A 362 21.02 15.42 -11.84
N VAL A 363 20.57 14.17 -11.83
CA VAL A 363 19.62 13.64 -12.81
C VAL A 363 18.44 13.02 -12.07
N ARG A 364 17.24 13.55 -12.28
CA ARG A 364 16.02 13.01 -11.70
C ARG A 364 15.54 11.76 -12.45
N ARG A 365 15.06 10.77 -11.70
CA ARG A 365 14.56 9.51 -12.28
C ARG A 365 13.21 9.65 -12.99
N ASN A 366 12.30 10.44 -12.42
CA ASN A 366 10.91 10.53 -12.87
C ASN A 366 10.70 11.26 -14.20
N ASP A 367 11.60 12.19 -14.57
CA ASP A 367 11.48 13.02 -15.76
C ASP A 367 12.79 13.15 -16.56
N GLY A 368 13.90 12.62 -16.04
CA GLY A 368 15.21 12.66 -16.70
C GLY A 368 15.87 14.03 -16.75
N VAL A 369 15.33 15.02 -16.05
CA VAL A 369 15.90 16.40 -16.06
C VAL A 369 17.27 16.39 -15.41
N LYS A 370 18.22 17.02 -16.10
CA LYS A 370 19.61 17.21 -15.67
C LYS A 370 19.82 18.62 -15.16
N THR A 371 20.43 18.75 -13.99
CA THR A 371 20.74 20.02 -13.36
C THR A 371 22.22 20.05 -12.99
N VAL A 372 22.98 21.02 -13.50
CA VAL A 372 24.34 21.25 -13.06
C VAL A 372 24.30 22.06 -11.77
N VAL A 373 25.00 21.58 -10.74
CA VAL A 373 25.03 22.22 -9.42
C VAL A 373 26.47 22.40 -8.95
N LYS A 374 26.71 23.48 -8.21
CA LYS A 374 28.02 23.72 -7.58
C LYS A 374 28.17 22.77 -6.38
N LEU A 375 29.37 22.27 -6.16
CA LEU A 375 29.65 21.35 -5.05
C LEU A 375 29.38 21.98 -3.69
N GLU A 376 29.52 23.29 -3.54
CA GLU A 376 29.19 24.02 -2.31
C GLU A 376 27.69 23.99 -1.96
N GLU A 377 26.81 23.80 -2.96
CA GLU A 377 25.35 23.75 -2.81
C GLU A 377 24.79 22.33 -2.85
N LEU A 378 25.62 21.29 -2.84
CA LEU A 378 25.25 19.91 -3.10
C LEU A 378 24.07 19.44 -2.24
N GLU A 379 24.14 19.61 -0.92
CA GLU A 379 23.14 19.09 0.00
C GLU A 379 21.78 19.78 -0.18
N SER A 380 21.78 21.10 -0.36
CA SER A 380 20.54 21.86 -0.59
C SER A 380 19.94 21.55 -1.96
N ALA A 381 20.79 21.40 -2.99
CA ALA A 381 20.34 21.01 -4.32
C ALA A 381 19.75 19.60 -4.35
N VAL A 382 20.36 18.64 -3.68
CA VAL A 382 19.83 17.27 -3.54
C VAL A 382 18.49 17.29 -2.84
N ALA A 383 18.34 18.02 -1.73
CA ALA A 383 17.06 18.16 -1.04
C ALA A 383 15.96 18.70 -1.97
N GLN A 384 16.27 19.76 -2.72
CA GLN A 384 15.34 20.36 -3.68
C GLN A 384 14.96 19.38 -4.80
N GLN A 385 15.95 18.68 -5.38
CA GLN A 385 15.68 17.74 -6.48
C GLN A 385 14.85 16.54 -6.02
N LEU A 386 15.09 16.01 -4.83
CA LEU A 386 14.26 14.92 -4.28
C LEU A 386 12.81 15.37 -4.01
N GLU A 387 12.61 16.60 -3.55
CA GLU A 387 11.26 17.16 -3.41
C GLU A 387 10.56 17.32 -4.76
N LEU A 388 11.27 17.82 -5.80
CA LEU A 388 10.74 17.91 -7.16
C LEU A 388 10.42 16.53 -7.76
N VAL A 389 11.18 15.48 -7.42
CA VAL A 389 10.84 14.10 -7.80
C VAL A 389 9.51 13.71 -7.17
N HIS A 390 9.34 13.91 -5.87
CA HIS A 390 8.09 13.58 -5.17
C HIS A 390 6.89 14.33 -5.77
N GLN A 391 7.00 15.65 -5.93
CA GLN A 391 5.94 16.49 -6.49
C GLN A 391 5.57 16.06 -7.92
N GLY A 392 6.57 15.85 -8.79
CA GLY A 392 6.32 15.42 -10.16
C GLY A 392 5.65 14.05 -10.26
N MET A 393 6.00 13.11 -9.35
CA MET A 393 5.34 11.81 -9.25
C MET A 393 3.88 11.97 -8.81
N TYR A 394 3.62 12.77 -7.78
CA TYR A 394 2.29 13.02 -7.26
C TYR A 394 1.38 13.71 -8.30
N GLU A 395 1.87 14.76 -8.94
CA GLU A 395 1.11 15.50 -9.96
C GLU A 395 0.74 14.63 -11.16
N ARG A 396 1.66 13.77 -11.62
CA ARG A 396 1.39 12.81 -12.70
C ARG A 396 0.30 11.81 -12.29
N ALA A 397 0.39 11.25 -11.09
CA ALA A 397 -0.59 10.29 -10.58
C ALA A 397 -1.96 10.96 -10.35
N LYS A 398 -1.97 12.18 -9.81
CA LYS A 398 -3.18 12.98 -9.61
C LYS A 398 -3.87 13.31 -10.92
N LYS A 399 -3.10 13.74 -11.93
CA LYS A 399 -3.63 14.00 -13.27
C LYS A 399 -4.27 12.73 -13.86
N ASN A 400 -3.59 11.56 -13.76
CA ASN A 400 -4.17 10.30 -14.22
C ASN A 400 -5.48 9.98 -13.50
N LEU A 401 -5.58 10.20 -12.19
CA LEU A 401 -6.81 9.99 -11.44
C LEU A 401 -7.93 10.95 -11.91
N GLU A 402 -7.66 12.25 -11.97
CA GLU A 402 -8.66 13.27 -12.30
C GLU A 402 -9.19 13.16 -13.74
N GLU A 403 -8.33 12.81 -14.70
CA GLU A 403 -8.72 12.62 -16.11
C GLU A 403 -9.52 11.34 -16.37
N HIS A 404 -9.56 10.40 -15.41
CA HIS A 404 -10.22 9.10 -15.56
C HIS A 404 -11.30 8.84 -14.50
N ILE A 405 -11.92 9.91 -14.00
CA ILE A 405 -13.17 9.85 -13.24
C ILE A 405 -14.29 10.36 -14.13
N TYR A 406 -15.27 9.52 -14.38
CA TYR A 406 -16.39 9.81 -15.27
C TYR A 406 -17.71 9.77 -14.51
N GLU A 407 -18.69 10.54 -14.98
CA GLU A 407 -20.04 10.57 -14.45
C GLU A 407 -20.98 9.81 -15.38
N ALA A 408 -21.85 8.97 -14.83
CA ALA A 408 -22.87 8.26 -15.57
C ALA A 408 -24.24 8.32 -14.88
N HIS A 409 -25.30 8.40 -15.67
CA HIS A 409 -26.68 8.48 -15.19
C HIS A 409 -27.48 7.19 -15.48
N SER A 410 -26.89 6.25 -16.19
CA SER A 410 -27.49 4.95 -16.48
C SER A 410 -26.43 3.84 -16.44
N LEU A 411 -26.90 2.60 -16.29
CA LEU A 411 -26.04 1.41 -16.32
C LEU A 411 -25.35 1.25 -17.68
N GLU A 412 -26.06 1.53 -18.76
CA GLU A 412 -25.51 1.43 -20.13
C GLU A 412 -24.42 2.48 -20.37
N GLU A 413 -24.62 3.72 -19.93
CA GLU A 413 -23.62 4.78 -19.99
C GLU A 413 -22.38 4.43 -19.15
N ALA A 414 -22.56 3.90 -17.93
CA ALA A 414 -21.48 3.46 -17.08
C ALA A 414 -20.64 2.36 -17.73
N LYS A 415 -21.30 1.38 -18.38
CA LYS A 415 -20.64 0.32 -19.15
C LYS A 415 -19.80 0.88 -20.30
N GLN A 416 -20.40 1.76 -21.13
CA GLN A 416 -19.72 2.36 -22.28
C GLN A 416 -18.48 3.17 -21.85
N LEU A 417 -18.58 3.95 -20.79
CA LEU A 417 -17.44 4.72 -20.24
C LEU A 417 -16.33 3.80 -19.75
N GLN A 418 -16.70 2.72 -19.05
CA GLN A 418 -15.71 1.75 -18.56
C GLN A 418 -15.00 1.02 -19.69
N GLU A 419 -15.74 0.56 -20.70
CA GLU A 419 -15.18 -0.16 -21.85
C GLU A 419 -14.29 0.73 -22.72
N ALA A 420 -14.64 2.00 -22.88
CA ALA A 420 -13.89 2.94 -23.69
C ALA A 420 -12.63 3.48 -22.99
N ASN A 421 -12.69 3.74 -21.69
CA ASN A 421 -11.69 4.54 -20.99
C ASN A 421 -11.03 3.84 -19.80
N GLY A 422 -11.66 2.85 -19.18
CA GLY A 422 -11.29 2.39 -17.85
C GLY A 422 -11.53 3.46 -16.79
N GLY A 423 -10.88 3.35 -15.63
CA GLY A 423 -10.95 4.36 -14.58
C GLY A 423 -12.13 4.18 -13.62
N PHE A 424 -12.50 5.25 -12.96
CA PHE A 424 -13.65 5.27 -12.04
C PHE A 424 -14.87 5.88 -12.71
N VAL A 425 -16.02 5.25 -12.47
CA VAL A 425 -17.32 5.80 -12.86
C VAL A 425 -18.11 6.14 -11.60
N LYS A 426 -18.54 7.38 -11.45
CA LYS A 426 -19.42 7.82 -10.36
C LYS A 426 -20.86 7.85 -10.83
N THR A 427 -21.77 7.33 -10.02
CA THR A 427 -23.22 7.34 -10.26
C THR A 427 -23.98 7.58 -8.98
N MET A 428 -25.26 7.98 -9.09
CA MET A 428 -26.18 7.86 -7.97
C MET A 428 -26.60 6.39 -7.77
N TRP A 429 -26.75 5.98 -6.52
CA TRP A 429 -27.08 4.61 -6.12
C TRP A 429 -28.12 4.59 -5.00
N CYS A 430 -29.11 3.69 -5.10
CA CYS A 430 -30.24 3.58 -4.15
C CYS A 430 -29.88 2.82 -2.85
N GLY A 431 -28.70 2.21 -2.75
CA GLY A 431 -28.30 1.39 -1.61
C GLY A 431 -28.64 -0.09 -1.74
N ASP A 432 -29.28 -0.52 -2.83
CA ASP A 432 -29.71 -1.89 -3.05
C ASP A 432 -28.56 -2.77 -3.57
N VAL A 433 -28.33 -3.91 -2.94
CA VAL A 433 -27.30 -4.91 -3.33
C VAL A 433 -27.56 -5.45 -4.74
N GLU A 434 -28.83 -5.61 -5.14
CA GLU A 434 -29.17 -6.07 -6.49
C GLU A 434 -28.66 -5.13 -7.59
N CYS A 435 -28.65 -3.83 -7.32
CA CYS A 435 -28.06 -2.85 -8.25
C CYS A 435 -26.53 -2.97 -8.31
N GLU A 436 -25.89 -3.28 -7.20
CA GLU A 436 -24.45 -3.51 -7.14
C GLU A 436 -24.06 -4.80 -7.90
N LEU A 437 -24.81 -5.89 -7.73
CA LEU A 437 -24.62 -7.13 -8.48
C LEU A 437 -24.81 -6.91 -9.98
N LYS A 438 -25.86 -6.16 -10.37
CA LYS A 438 -26.15 -5.85 -11.75
C LYS A 438 -25.07 -4.97 -12.41
N MET A 439 -24.47 -4.01 -11.67
CA MET A 439 -23.33 -3.24 -12.15
C MET A 439 -22.14 -4.14 -12.47
N LYS A 440 -21.88 -5.13 -11.62
CA LYS A 440 -20.79 -6.09 -11.85
C LYS A 440 -21.08 -7.01 -13.04
N GLU A 441 -22.30 -7.52 -13.16
CA GLU A 441 -22.69 -8.43 -14.24
C GLU A 441 -22.67 -7.75 -15.60
N VAL A 442 -23.22 -6.53 -15.72
CA VAL A 442 -23.41 -5.84 -16.99
C VAL A 442 -22.19 -5.01 -17.39
N ALA A 443 -21.61 -4.28 -16.46
CA ALA A 443 -20.50 -3.35 -16.73
C ALA A 443 -19.12 -3.85 -16.24
N GLY A 444 -19.05 -5.03 -15.61
CA GLY A 444 -17.79 -5.60 -15.13
C GLY A 444 -17.16 -4.86 -13.94
N MET A 445 -17.84 -3.85 -13.40
CA MET A 445 -17.34 -3.02 -12.31
C MET A 445 -17.88 -3.47 -10.95
N SER A 446 -17.05 -3.39 -9.91
CA SER A 446 -17.49 -3.50 -8.52
C SER A 446 -17.50 -2.12 -7.86
N SER A 447 -18.25 -1.99 -6.76
CA SER A 447 -18.23 -0.77 -5.95
C SER A 447 -16.85 -0.57 -5.37
N ARG A 448 -16.33 0.66 -5.45
CA ARG A 448 -15.05 1.01 -4.83
C ARG A 448 -15.27 1.60 -3.46
N CYS A 449 -16.02 2.67 -3.41
CA CYS A 449 -16.46 3.26 -2.16
C CYS A 449 -17.63 4.24 -2.38
N ILE A 450 -18.35 4.52 -1.31
CA ILE A 450 -19.20 5.69 -1.15
C ILE A 450 -18.27 6.79 -0.61
N PRO A 451 -17.84 7.77 -1.43
CA PRO A 451 -16.86 8.75 -0.99
C PRO A 451 -17.44 9.63 0.13
N PHE A 452 -16.58 10.11 1.03
CA PHE A 452 -17.01 11.02 2.09
C PHE A 452 -17.46 12.37 1.53
N ALA A 453 -16.79 12.85 0.48
CA ALA A 453 -17.24 14.02 -0.28
C ALA A 453 -18.32 13.58 -1.28
N GLN A 454 -19.57 13.87 -0.98
CA GLN A 454 -20.73 13.52 -1.82
C GLN A 454 -21.04 14.64 -2.82
N GLU A 455 -21.36 14.23 -4.04
CA GLU A 455 -21.89 15.10 -5.09
C GLU A 455 -23.30 14.64 -5.45
N HIS A 456 -24.18 15.58 -5.74
CA HIS A 456 -25.52 15.30 -6.23
C HIS A 456 -25.52 15.26 -7.76
N LEU A 457 -25.52 14.04 -8.33
CA LEU A 457 -25.48 13.83 -9.78
C LEU A 457 -26.88 13.68 -10.39
N GLY A 458 -27.92 13.55 -9.55
CA GLY A 458 -29.30 13.33 -9.96
C GLY A 458 -30.11 12.68 -8.85
N ASP A 459 -31.40 12.48 -9.09
CA ASP A 459 -32.37 12.01 -8.07
C ASP A 459 -32.58 10.49 -8.10
N THR A 460 -32.06 9.80 -9.12
CA THR A 460 -32.37 8.38 -9.36
C THR A 460 -31.15 7.51 -9.50
N CYS A 461 -31.28 6.26 -9.06
CA CYS A 461 -30.26 5.22 -9.20
C CYS A 461 -30.00 4.90 -10.68
N ALA A 462 -28.73 4.95 -11.09
CA ALA A 462 -28.33 4.64 -12.45
C ALA A 462 -28.69 3.21 -12.91
N CYS A 463 -28.85 2.26 -11.97
CA CYS A 463 -29.17 0.86 -12.30
C CYS A 463 -30.67 0.58 -12.39
N CYS A 464 -31.51 1.12 -11.48
CA CYS A 464 -32.92 0.73 -11.36
C CYS A 464 -33.92 1.89 -11.47
N GLY A 465 -33.46 3.14 -11.53
CA GLY A 465 -34.32 4.32 -11.63
C GLY A 465 -35.07 4.69 -10.33
N LYS A 466 -34.91 3.92 -9.23
CA LYS A 466 -35.47 4.26 -7.91
C LYS A 466 -34.81 5.53 -7.36
N PRO A 467 -35.47 6.27 -6.44
CA PRO A 467 -34.84 7.39 -5.75
C PRO A 467 -33.49 7.01 -5.15
N ALA A 468 -32.50 7.87 -5.30
CA ALA A 468 -31.16 7.67 -4.79
C ALA A 468 -30.60 8.96 -4.19
N SER A 469 -29.91 8.83 -3.05
CA SER A 469 -29.32 9.95 -2.32
C SER A 469 -27.80 9.82 -2.10
N LYS A 470 -27.20 8.69 -2.52
CA LYS A 470 -25.78 8.42 -2.34
C LYS A 470 -25.10 8.36 -3.69
N MET A 471 -24.01 9.10 -3.86
CA MET A 471 -23.10 8.96 -4.97
C MET A 471 -22.04 7.89 -4.59
N ILE A 472 -21.72 7.01 -5.54
CA ILE A 472 -20.78 5.90 -5.35
C ILE A 472 -19.79 5.83 -6.52
N TYR A 473 -18.57 5.40 -6.23
CA TYR A 473 -17.55 5.08 -7.25
C TYR A 473 -17.56 3.60 -7.60
N TRP A 474 -17.54 3.33 -8.90
CA TRP A 474 -17.39 2.01 -9.51
C TRP A 474 -16.08 1.90 -10.26
N GLY A 475 -15.54 0.68 -10.37
CA GLY A 475 -14.33 0.45 -11.15
C GLY A 475 -13.96 -1.04 -11.21
N VAL A 476 -13.11 -1.37 -12.16
CA VAL A 476 -12.43 -2.66 -12.21
C VAL A 476 -11.27 -2.62 -11.23
N ALA A 477 -11.08 -3.68 -10.45
CA ALA A 477 -10.07 -3.71 -9.40
C ALA A 477 -9.13 -4.93 -9.52
N TYR A 478 -7.96 -4.78 -8.91
CA TYR A 478 -7.00 -5.87 -8.70
C TYR A 478 -7.41 -6.82 -7.59
#